data_701f16ae17a41bcc716aa0ef4b72b9ea
#
_entry.id   701f16ae17a41bcc716aa0ef4b72b9ea
#
_cell.length_a   1.000
_cell.length_b   1.000
_cell.length_c   1.000
_cell.angle_alpha   90.00
_cell.angle_beta   90.00
_cell.angle_gamma   90.00
#
_symmetry.space_group_name_H-M   'P 1'
#
loop_
_entity.id
_entity.type
_entity.pdbx_description
1 polymer ?
#
loop_
_entity_poly.entity_id
_entity_poly.type
_entity_poly.pdbx_seq_one_letter_code
_entity_poly.pdbx_strand_id
1 'polypeptide(L)'
;MPTESHDQAPAMATDEPGSPDVAFTLITEFGDGTTIPAVADTPAPVSAPEAPAEDHASELRRSADQLATAITDLLLPAAPPQWEQLRLGFSVTVAAVSGDAVFLVDDAPVVVEIPTEAGELVQALRAVTVLPGERAWWQVTLVRDRTGATSYEFGYGDVAFPVDRLLPTEAYRADLEHFPRERLPVWLAGRLRVEAGAQQLPQVLTQARLERAPATSVRFLAAQTVWARWATVAAAAVAIGTEWGPRIHGATAIFEGTDGSGSTLHLLPRGRAVLSGGLWNASELDAAYNDGAQLPQYFAGVPDWLDGSVVNHRAFTGQLSFCYWWDGADWSCGQSPEPTTIGPAIPGVWTPATVVDIVCAVLGTSASRPAVEDLLTAAESGSVTSDLAEAAFATEDYTDVPAAWSQLALAGLTR
;
A
#
# COMPACT_ATOMS: atom_id res chain seq x y z
N MET A 1 44.97 -37.96 30.62
CA MET A 1 44.66 -38.37 29.23
C MET A 1 43.22 -38.14 28.98
N PRO A 2 42.83 -37.09 28.27
CA PRO A 2 41.56 -37.03 27.62
C PRO A 2 41.74 -36.91 26.11
N THR A 3 40.85 -37.51 25.38
CA THR A 3 40.76 -37.61 23.93
C THR A 3 40.22 -36.31 23.32
N GLU A 4 40.96 -35.81 22.34
CA GLU A 4 40.56 -34.72 21.44
C GLU A 4 39.44 -35.18 20.51
N SER A 5 38.42 -34.31 20.33
CA SER A 5 37.43 -34.41 19.26
C SER A 5 37.53 -33.15 18.41
N HIS A 6 38.01 -33.32 17.17
CA HIS A 6 38.00 -32.28 16.13
C HIS A 6 36.57 -32.08 15.64
N ASP A 7 36.12 -30.85 15.74
CA ASP A 7 34.91 -30.39 15.01
C ASP A 7 35.33 -29.38 13.93
N GLN A 8 35.10 -29.77 12.69
CA GLN A 8 35.39 -28.97 11.50
C GLN A 8 34.22 -28.03 11.22
N ALA A 9 34.50 -26.74 11.22
CA ALA A 9 33.60 -25.74 10.73
C ALA A 9 33.49 -25.78 9.18
N PRO A 10 32.30 -25.64 8.60
CA PRO A 10 32.13 -25.53 7.13
C PRO A 10 32.50 -24.12 6.63
N ALA A 11 33.12 -24.10 5.47
CA ALA A 11 33.61 -22.94 4.76
C ALA A 11 32.46 -21.99 4.37
N MET A 12 32.67 -20.69 4.59
CA MET A 12 31.85 -19.62 4.07
C MET A 12 32.00 -19.53 2.55
N ALA A 13 30.90 -19.66 1.83
CA ALA A 13 30.79 -19.26 0.44
C ALA A 13 30.55 -17.75 0.41
N THR A 14 31.37 -17.05 -0.38
CA THR A 14 31.21 -15.64 -0.70
C THR A 14 30.17 -15.53 -1.80
N ASP A 15 28.99 -14.95 -1.49
CA ASP A 15 27.98 -14.55 -2.48
C ASP A 15 28.24 -13.10 -2.90
N GLU A 16 28.40 -12.89 -4.20
CA GLU A 16 28.41 -11.59 -4.83
C GLU A 16 26.99 -11.01 -4.90
N PRO A 17 26.80 -9.67 -4.79
CA PRO A 17 25.48 -9.07 -4.90
C PRO A 17 25.03 -9.02 -6.36
N GLY A 18 24.11 -9.92 -6.72
CA GLY A 18 23.39 -9.87 -7.99
C GLY A 18 22.27 -8.81 -7.95
N SER A 19 22.18 -8.06 -9.04
CA SER A 19 21.07 -7.13 -9.35
C SER A 19 19.71 -7.80 -9.20
N PRO A 20 18.67 -7.09 -8.78
CA PRO A 20 17.32 -7.63 -8.74
C PRO A 20 16.70 -7.64 -10.14
N ASP A 21 16.85 -8.73 -10.87
CA ASP A 21 15.98 -9.05 -12.00
C ASP A 21 14.63 -9.52 -11.45
N VAL A 22 13.62 -8.68 -11.56
CA VAL A 22 12.24 -9.05 -11.23
C VAL A 22 11.67 -9.82 -12.41
N ALA A 23 11.93 -11.11 -12.46
CA ALA A 23 11.26 -12.03 -13.36
C ALA A 23 9.96 -12.51 -12.70
N PHE A 24 8.81 -12.12 -13.25
CA PHE A 24 7.53 -12.71 -12.89
C PHE A 24 7.40 -14.10 -13.51
N THR A 25 7.50 -15.13 -12.67
CA THR A 25 7.22 -16.50 -13.06
C THR A 25 5.75 -16.82 -12.76
N LEU A 26 4.97 -17.11 -13.79
CA LEU A 26 3.66 -17.75 -13.66
C LEU A 26 3.86 -19.17 -13.11
N ILE A 27 3.47 -19.40 -11.86
CA ILE A 27 3.44 -20.74 -11.27
C ILE A 27 2.08 -21.36 -11.62
N THR A 28 2.08 -22.29 -12.57
CA THR A 28 1.03 -23.28 -12.75
C THR A 28 1.56 -24.60 -12.20
N GLU A 29 1.26 -24.91 -10.94
CA GLU A 29 1.38 -26.26 -10.42
C GLU A 29 0.05 -26.70 -9.82
N PHE A 30 -0.66 -27.56 -10.55
CA PHE A 30 -1.69 -28.42 -9.98
C PHE A 30 -1.01 -29.70 -9.48
N GLY A 31 -1.02 -29.91 -8.17
CA GLY A 31 -0.55 -31.12 -7.53
C GLY A 31 -1.49 -32.29 -7.80
N ASP A 32 -0.89 -33.32 -8.35
CA ASP A 32 -1.49 -34.63 -8.62
C ASP A 32 -1.51 -35.48 -7.33
N GLY A 33 -2.55 -36.27 -7.14
CA GLY A 33 -2.45 -37.40 -6.23
C GLY A 33 -3.68 -37.77 -5.41
N THR A 34 -4.67 -38.43 -6.05
CA THR A 34 -5.44 -39.44 -5.30
C THR A 34 -5.88 -40.58 -6.26
N THR A 35 -5.28 -41.71 -6.05
CA THR A 35 -5.60 -42.97 -6.75
C THR A 35 -6.88 -43.58 -6.19
N ILE A 36 -7.88 -43.87 -7.02
CA ILE A 36 -9.02 -44.72 -6.72
C ILE A 36 -9.05 -45.89 -7.75
N PRO A 37 -9.32 -47.12 -7.33
CA PRO A 37 -9.10 -48.31 -8.15
C PRO A 37 -10.18 -48.53 -9.22
N ALA A 38 -9.75 -49.18 -10.30
CA ALA A 38 -10.49 -49.49 -11.51
C ALA A 38 -11.66 -50.44 -11.28
N VAL A 39 -12.80 -50.11 -11.92
CA VAL A 39 -13.81 -51.09 -12.32
C VAL A 39 -13.94 -50.97 -13.83
N ALA A 40 -13.72 -52.13 -14.50
CA ALA A 40 -13.83 -52.27 -15.93
C ALA A 40 -15.29 -52.35 -16.36
N ASP A 41 -15.67 -51.54 -17.35
CA ASP A 41 -16.45 -52.00 -18.51
C ASP A 41 -16.45 -50.89 -19.58
N THR A 42 -15.93 -51.24 -20.76
CA THR A 42 -15.75 -50.35 -21.90
C THR A 42 -16.92 -50.44 -22.84
N PRO A 43 -17.53 -49.31 -23.25
CA PRO A 43 -17.91 -49.12 -24.64
C PRO A 43 -17.01 -48.07 -25.31
N ALA A 44 -16.72 -48.33 -26.58
CA ALA A 44 -15.80 -47.59 -27.42
C ALA A 44 -16.02 -46.07 -27.46
N PRO A 45 -14.94 -45.26 -27.55
CA PRO A 45 -15.04 -43.81 -27.56
C PRO A 45 -15.65 -43.32 -28.88
N VAL A 46 -16.79 -42.64 -28.75
CA VAL A 46 -17.25 -41.74 -29.79
C VAL A 46 -16.34 -40.50 -29.69
N SER A 47 -15.53 -40.29 -30.70
CA SER A 47 -14.70 -39.09 -30.85
C SER A 47 -15.59 -37.85 -30.81
N ALA A 48 -15.57 -37.13 -29.73
CA ALA A 48 -16.07 -35.76 -29.65
C ALA A 48 -15.06 -34.82 -30.37
N PRO A 49 -15.53 -33.82 -31.11
CA PRO A 49 -14.63 -32.85 -31.76
C PRO A 49 -14.02 -31.95 -30.70
N GLU A 50 -12.77 -32.22 -30.40
CA GLU A 50 -11.93 -31.45 -29.49
C GLU A 50 -11.20 -30.36 -30.30
N ALA A 51 -11.85 -29.22 -30.64
CA ALA A 51 -11.16 -28.04 -31.17
C ALA A 51 -11.93 -26.71 -31.24
N PRO A 52 -12.89 -26.33 -30.35
CA PRO A 52 -13.36 -24.96 -30.33
C PRO A 52 -12.81 -24.11 -29.18
N ALA A 53 -12.28 -24.65 -28.09
CA ALA A 53 -11.90 -23.88 -26.93
C ALA A 53 -10.56 -23.10 -27.08
N GLU A 54 -9.56 -23.70 -27.71
CA GLU A 54 -8.25 -23.03 -27.92
C GLU A 54 -8.32 -21.97 -29.00
N ASP A 55 -9.09 -22.17 -30.06
CA ASP A 55 -9.30 -21.16 -31.11
C ASP A 55 -10.05 -19.95 -30.58
N HIS A 56 -11.08 -20.15 -29.76
CA HIS A 56 -11.86 -19.05 -29.17
C HIS A 56 -11.04 -18.22 -28.17
N ALA A 57 -10.28 -18.85 -27.29
CA ALA A 57 -9.38 -18.14 -26.37
C ALA A 57 -8.30 -17.32 -27.12
N SER A 58 -7.81 -17.85 -28.24
CA SER A 58 -6.85 -17.15 -29.10
C SER A 58 -7.49 -15.97 -29.84
N GLU A 59 -8.76 -16.05 -30.20
CA GLU A 59 -9.52 -14.94 -30.76
C GLU A 59 -9.78 -13.83 -29.77
N LEU A 60 -10.17 -14.17 -28.54
CA LEU A 60 -10.36 -13.18 -27.46
C LEU A 60 -9.07 -12.46 -27.12
N ARG A 61 -7.95 -13.16 -27.04
CA ARG A 61 -6.63 -12.53 -26.84
C ARG A 61 -6.27 -11.56 -27.96
N ARG A 62 -6.42 -11.97 -29.23
CA ARG A 62 -6.18 -11.10 -30.38
C ARG A 62 -7.08 -9.85 -30.35
N SER A 63 -8.34 -10.00 -29.96
CA SER A 63 -9.27 -8.87 -29.82
C SER A 63 -8.85 -7.94 -28.68
N ALA A 64 -8.39 -8.47 -27.54
CA ALA A 64 -7.86 -7.69 -26.44
C ALA A 64 -6.59 -6.91 -26.84
N ASP A 65 -5.65 -7.56 -27.54
CA ASP A 65 -4.42 -6.94 -28.04
C ASP A 65 -4.72 -5.80 -29.04
N GLN A 66 -5.70 -6.01 -29.92
CA GLN A 66 -6.16 -4.98 -30.87
C GLN A 66 -6.77 -3.78 -30.15
N LEU A 67 -7.61 -4.02 -29.15
CA LEU A 67 -8.24 -2.96 -28.34
C LEU A 67 -7.20 -2.21 -27.52
N ALA A 68 -6.28 -2.90 -26.87
CA ALA A 68 -5.18 -2.29 -26.14
C ALA A 68 -4.31 -1.39 -27.02
N THR A 69 -4.01 -1.85 -28.24
CA THR A 69 -3.30 -1.06 -29.23
C THR A 69 -4.10 0.15 -29.69
N ALA A 70 -5.39 -0.02 -29.98
CA ALA A 70 -6.27 1.07 -30.40
C ALA A 70 -6.42 2.16 -29.32
N ILE A 71 -6.52 1.77 -28.02
CA ILE A 71 -6.57 2.71 -26.91
C ILE A 71 -5.29 3.56 -26.86
N THR A 72 -4.12 2.92 -26.98
CA THR A 72 -2.84 3.64 -26.95
C THR A 72 -2.63 4.50 -28.20
N ASP A 73 -3.11 4.06 -29.37
CA ASP A 73 -3.02 4.83 -30.65
C ASP A 73 -3.76 6.16 -30.56
N LEU A 74 -4.88 6.24 -29.83
CA LEU A 74 -5.63 7.49 -29.63
C LEU A 74 -4.81 8.60 -28.99
N LEU A 75 -3.78 8.27 -28.21
CA LEU A 75 -2.96 9.27 -27.52
C LEU A 75 -1.70 9.65 -28.27
N LEU A 76 -1.29 8.90 -29.30
CA LEU A 76 -0.08 9.21 -30.07
C LEU A 76 -0.07 10.60 -30.71
N PRO A 77 -1.22 11.19 -31.16
CA PRO A 77 -1.23 12.56 -31.64
C PRO A 77 -0.82 13.62 -30.61
N ALA A 78 -0.98 13.32 -29.32
CA ALA A 78 -0.57 14.18 -28.20
C ALA A 78 0.84 13.86 -27.66
N ALA A 79 1.55 12.92 -28.28
CA ALA A 79 2.86 12.49 -27.81
C ALA A 79 3.90 13.62 -27.89
N PRO A 80 4.61 13.95 -26.80
CA PRO A 80 5.67 14.93 -26.81
C PRO A 80 6.86 14.43 -27.64
N PRO A 81 7.72 15.32 -28.16
CA PRO A 81 8.97 14.91 -28.80
C PRO A 81 9.82 14.03 -27.85
N GLN A 82 10.44 13.01 -28.41
CA GLN A 82 11.38 12.12 -27.68
C GLN A 82 10.77 11.29 -26.52
N TRP A 83 9.44 11.15 -26.46
CA TRP A 83 8.83 10.24 -25.49
C TRP A 83 9.40 8.82 -25.61
N GLU A 84 9.54 8.12 -24.51
CA GLU A 84 10.07 6.76 -24.45
C GLU A 84 9.00 5.72 -24.20
N GLN A 85 8.09 6.03 -23.32
CA GLN A 85 7.01 5.14 -22.91
C GLN A 85 5.72 5.93 -22.67
N LEU A 86 4.60 5.37 -23.10
CA LEU A 86 3.26 5.82 -22.73
C LEU A 86 2.71 4.85 -21.68
N ARG A 87 2.23 5.39 -20.57
CA ARG A 87 1.52 4.65 -19.52
C ARG A 87 0.12 5.19 -19.38
N LEU A 88 -0.86 4.28 -19.36
CA LEU A 88 -2.27 4.57 -19.18
C LEU A 88 -2.79 3.75 -18.01
N GLY A 89 -3.53 4.38 -17.11
CA GLY A 89 -4.25 3.70 -16.05
C GLY A 89 -5.73 3.98 -16.15
N PHE A 90 -6.56 2.95 -16.15
CA PHE A 90 -8.02 3.11 -16.10
C PHE A 90 -8.61 2.35 -14.93
N SER A 91 -9.57 2.98 -14.26
CA SER A 91 -10.53 2.33 -13.36
C SER A 91 -11.87 2.20 -14.06
N VAL A 92 -12.44 0.99 -14.06
CA VAL A 92 -13.57 0.63 -14.91
C VAL A 92 -14.60 -0.19 -14.13
N THR A 93 -15.85 0.24 -14.20
CA THR A 93 -17.03 -0.51 -13.78
C THR A 93 -18.06 -0.50 -14.88
N VAL A 94 -19.20 -1.18 -14.72
CA VAL A 94 -20.32 -1.07 -15.67
C VAL A 94 -20.92 0.34 -15.76
N ALA A 95 -20.74 1.15 -14.70
CA ALA A 95 -21.39 2.47 -14.57
C ALA A 95 -20.43 3.65 -14.75
N ALA A 96 -19.12 3.44 -14.65
CA ALA A 96 -18.15 4.54 -14.69
C ALA A 96 -16.79 4.07 -15.23
N VAL A 97 -16.09 5.00 -15.88
CA VAL A 97 -14.69 4.88 -16.30
C VAL A 97 -13.97 6.15 -15.87
N SER A 98 -12.80 6.03 -15.31
CA SER A 98 -11.85 7.10 -15.03
C SER A 98 -10.46 6.65 -15.41
N GLY A 99 -9.59 7.56 -15.84
CA GLY A 99 -8.24 7.18 -16.22
C GLY A 99 -7.29 8.37 -16.24
N ASP A 100 -6.00 8.06 -16.29
CA ASP A 100 -4.89 8.97 -16.47
C ASP A 100 -3.93 8.46 -17.55
N ALA A 101 -3.22 9.38 -18.18
CA ALA A 101 -2.26 9.09 -19.24
C ALA A 101 -0.99 9.91 -19.04
N VAL A 102 0.15 9.24 -19.13
CA VAL A 102 1.45 9.84 -18.92
C VAL A 102 2.42 9.36 -19.98
N PHE A 103 3.09 10.28 -20.68
CA PHE A 103 4.28 9.99 -21.45
C PHE A 103 5.53 10.20 -20.58
N LEU A 104 6.48 9.28 -20.64
CA LEU A 104 7.81 9.46 -20.04
C LEU A 104 8.74 10.07 -21.10
N VAL A 105 9.40 11.18 -20.74
CA VAL A 105 10.41 11.87 -21.53
C VAL A 105 11.62 12.10 -20.63
N ASP A 106 12.74 11.46 -20.92
CA ASP A 106 13.93 11.49 -20.06
C ASP A 106 13.56 11.17 -18.58
N ASP A 107 12.81 10.11 -18.36
CA ASP A 107 12.24 9.68 -17.06
C ASP A 107 11.27 10.69 -16.39
N ALA A 108 11.01 11.84 -17.00
CA ALA A 108 10.07 12.82 -16.49
C ALA A 108 8.64 12.55 -17.00
N PRO A 109 7.62 12.56 -16.14
CA PRO A 109 6.23 12.32 -16.54
C PRO A 109 5.61 13.57 -17.18
N VAL A 110 5.03 13.41 -18.36
CA VAL A 110 4.23 14.42 -19.07
C VAL A 110 2.79 13.93 -19.13
N VAL A 111 1.91 14.54 -18.33
CA VAL A 111 0.49 14.19 -18.26
C VAL A 111 -0.22 14.70 -19.50
N VAL A 112 -1.08 13.88 -20.09
CA VAL A 112 -1.92 14.24 -21.25
C VAL A 112 -3.38 13.92 -21.00
N GLU A 113 -4.26 14.66 -21.66
CA GLU A 113 -5.71 14.43 -21.58
C GLU A 113 -6.10 13.17 -22.36
N ILE A 114 -6.98 12.36 -21.77
CA ILE A 114 -7.51 11.16 -22.40
C ILE A 114 -8.74 11.50 -23.25
N PRO A 115 -8.76 11.15 -24.54
CA PRO A 115 -9.96 11.30 -25.37
C PRO A 115 -11.13 10.47 -24.85
N THR A 116 -12.36 10.98 -24.99
CA THR A 116 -13.58 10.30 -24.52
C THR A 116 -13.74 8.91 -25.14
N GLU A 117 -13.33 8.74 -26.39
CA GLU A 117 -13.37 7.49 -27.16
C GLU A 117 -12.55 6.37 -26.49
N ALA A 118 -11.50 6.71 -25.74
CA ALA A 118 -10.71 5.74 -25.01
C ALA A 118 -11.54 4.99 -23.94
N GLY A 119 -12.49 5.68 -23.31
CA GLY A 119 -13.42 5.08 -22.35
C GLY A 119 -14.29 3.98 -22.97
N GLU A 120 -14.80 4.20 -24.19
CA GLU A 120 -15.59 3.20 -24.92
C GLU A 120 -14.75 1.96 -25.30
N LEU A 121 -13.50 2.18 -25.74
CA LEU A 121 -12.60 1.09 -26.08
C LEU A 121 -12.17 0.28 -24.83
N VAL A 122 -11.98 0.93 -23.69
CA VAL A 122 -11.69 0.24 -22.43
C VAL A 122 -12.87 -0.60 -21.95
N GLN A 123 -14.10 -0.11 -22.11
CA GLN A 123 -15.30 -0.92 -21.85
C GLN A 123 -15.39 -2.12 -22.80
N ALA A 124 -15.07 -1.93 -24.08
CA ALA A 124 -15.00 -3.03 -25.04
C ALA A 124 -13.91 -4.04 -24.67
N LEU A 125 -12.72 -3.58 -24.23
CA LEU A 125 -11.65 -4.43 -23.72
C LEU A 125 -12.14 -5.27 -22.52
N ARG A 126 -12.86 -4.65 -21.59
CA ARG A 126 -13.44 -5.34 -20.45
C ARG A 126 -14.44 -6.43 -20.88
N ALA A 127 -15.29 -6.10 -21.87
CA ALA A 127 -16.30 -7.04 -22.36
C ALA A 127 -15.70 -8.31 -23.02
N VAL A 128 -14.53 -8.21 -23.66
CA VAL A 128 -13.87 -9.34 -24.29
C VAL A 128 -12.94 -10.11 -23.35
N THR A 129 -12.55 -9.51 -22.23
CA THR A 129 -11.59 -10.13 -21.29
C THR A 129 -12.24 -10.65 -20.00
N VAL A 130 -13.48 -10.29 -19.70
CA VAL A 130 -14.22 -10.83 -18.56
C VAL A 130 -15.14 -11.94 -19.05
N LEU A 131 -14.75 -13.19 -18.80
CA LEU A 131 -15.55 -14.35 -19.20
C LEU A 131 -16.72 -14.59 -18.22
N PRO A 132 -17.81 -15.21 -18.68
CA PRO A 132 -18.93 -15.55 -17.83
C PRO A 132 -18.52 -16.42 -16.63
N GLY A 133 -18.85 -15.99 -15.42
CA GLY A 133 -18.48 -16.68 -14.18
C GLY A 133 -17.08 -16.36 -13.64
N GLU A 134 -16.30 -15.57 -14.37
CA GLU A 134 -15.00 -15.09 -13.89
C GLU A 134 -15.13 -13.78 -13.12
N ARG A 135 -14.14 -13.51 -12.29
CA ARG A 135 -14.02 -12.28 -11.54
C ARG A 135 -13.68 -11.13 -12.48
N ALA A 136 -14.56 -10.12 -12.58
CA ALA A 136 -14.31 -8.94 -13.40
C ALA A 136 -13.21 -8.07 -12.79
N TRP A 137 -12.28 -7.59 -13.60
CA TRP A 137 -11.27 -6.63 -13.16
C TRP A 137 -11.85 -5.21 -13.07
N TRP A 138 -11.26 -4.39 -12.19
CA TRP A 138 -11.65 -3.01 -11.99
C TRP A 138 -10.63 -2.01 -12.49
N GLN A 139 -9.44 -2.48 -12.80
CA GLN A 139 -8.38 -1.64 -13.33
C GLN A 139 -7.69 -2.32 -14.49
N VAL A 140 -7.18 -1.50 -15.40
CA VAL A 140 -6.21 -1.91 -16.40
C VAL A 140 -5.11 -0.86 -16.51
N THR A 141 -3.87 -1.33 -16.51
CA THR A 141 -2.71 -0.52 -16.85
C THR A 141 -2.22 -0.95 -18.23
N LEU A 142 -2.10 0.00 -19.16
CA LEU A 142 -1.53 -0.24 -20.47
C LEU A 142 -0.17 0.48 -20.56
N VAL A 143 0.79 -0.19 -21.13
CA VAL A 143 2.14 0.35 -21.36
C VAL A 143 2.50 0.16 -22.81
N ARG A 144 2.92 1.22 -23.49
CA ARG A 144 3.37 1.20 -24.87
C ARG A 144 4.74 1.86 -25.01
N ASP A 145 5.64 1.21 -25.71
CA ASP A 145 6.95 1.76 -26.06
C ASP A 145 6.94 2.44 -27.45
N ARG A 146 8.04 3.07 -27.80
CA ARG A 146 8.23 3.72 -29.13
C ARG A 146 8.24 2.73 -30.29
N THR A 147 8.52 1.46 -30.06
CA THR A 147 8.50 0.42 -31.12
C THR A 147 7.06 0.04 -31.50
N GLY A 148 6.09 0.44 -30.69
CA GLY A 148 4.67 0.11 -30.83
C GLY A 148 4.27 -1.15 -30.06
N ALA A 149 5.18 -1.77 -29.30
CA ALA A 149 4.83 -2.87 -28.42
C ALA A 149 3.92 -2.37 -27.30
N THR A 150 2.75 -3.00 -27.15
CA THR A 150 1.76 -2.67 -26.13
C THR A 150 1.58 -3.88 -25.23
N SER A 151 1.64 -3.65 -23.92
CA SER A 151 1.31 -4.62 -22.87
C SER A 151 0.21 -4.09 -21.97
N TYR A 152 -0.50 -4.98 -21.27
CA TYR A 152 -1.53 -4.59 -20.33
C TYR A 152 -1.58 -5.55 -19.14
N GLU A 153 -1.99 -5.01 -17.98
CA GLU A 153 -2.15 -5.74 -16.74
C GLU A 153 -3.51 -5.38 -16.11
N PHE A 154 -4.21 -6.39 -15.58
CA PHE A 154 -5.52 -6.21 -14.95
C PHE A 154 -5.42 -6.23 -13.44
N GLY A 155 -6.07 -5.26 -12.79
CA GLY A 155 -6.19 -5.16 -11.34
C GLY A 155 -7.58 -5.55 -10.86
N TYR A 156 -7.63 -6.48 -9.91
CA TYR A 156 -8.88 -7.00 -9.34
C TYR A 156 -9.24 -6.37 -7.99
N GLY A 157 -8.45 -5.40 -7.53
CA GLY A 157 -8.63 -4.73 -6.26
C GLY A 157 -7.95 -5.42 -5.08
N ASP A 158 -7.13 -6.44 -5.32
CA ASP A 158 -6.37 -7.15 -4.28
C ASP A 158 -5.12 -6.37 -3.86
N VAL A 159 -4.56 -5.59 -4.78
CA VAL A 159 -3.44 -4.67 -4.57
C VAL A 159 -3.99 -3.26 -4.36
N ALA A 160 -3.32 -2.48 -3.52
CA ALA A 160 -3.62 -1.06 -3.34
C ALA A 160 -3.48 -0.31 -4.67
N PHE A 161 -4.45 0.50 -5.00
CA PHE A 161 -4.34 1.42 -6.12
C PHE A 161 -4.57 2.87 -5.70
N PRO A 162 -4.06 3.84 -6.46
CA PRO A 162 -4.11 5.25 -6.10
C PRO A 162 -5.53 5.71 -5.73
N VAL A 163 -5.63 6.53 -4.68
CA VAL A 163 -6.94 7.01 -4.16
C VAL A 163 -7.67 7.86 -5.19
N ASP A 164 -6.95 8.61 -6.00
CA ASP A 164 -7.43 9.44 -7.09
C ASP A 164 -8.01 8.63 -8.26
N ARG A 165 -7.67 7.35 -8.36
CA ARG A 165 -8.24 6.41 -9.33
C ARG A 165 -9.42 5.61 -8.80
N LEU A 166 -9.83 5.82 -7.56
CA LEU A 166 -11.02 5.18 -7.01
C LEU A 166 -12.28 5.80 -7.60
N LEU A 167 -13.15 4.94 -8.15
CA LEU A 167 -14.48 5.36 -8.59
C LEU A 167 -15.41 5.57 -7.38
N PRO A 168 -16.52 6.27 -7.56
CA PRO A 168 -17.57 6.34 -6.54
C PRO A 168 -18.06 4.95 -6.14
N THR A 169 -18.42 4.77 -4.88
CA THR A 169 -18.81 3.47 -4.31
C THR A 169 -20.06 2.90 -4.99
N GLU A 170 -20.96 3.78 -5.46
CA GLU A 170 -22.15 3.42 -6.24
C GLU A 170 -21.79 2.71 -7.54
N ALA A 171 -20.70 3.12 -8.19
CA ALA A 171 -20.24 2.48 -9.42
C ALA A 171 -19.76 1.05 -9.16
N TYR A 172 -19.04 0.80 -8.04
CA TYR A 172 -18.68 -0.56 -7.63
C TYR A 172 -19.90 -1.38 -7.24
N ARG A 173 -20.89 -0.77 -6.57
CA ARG A 173 -22.15 -1.47 -6.23
C ARG A 173 -22.89 -1.94 -7.48
N ALA A 174 -23.05 -1.08 -8.47
CA ALA A 174 -23.66 -1.41 -9.76
C ALA A 174 -22.86 -2.53 -10.48
N ASP A 175 -21.54 -2.48 -10.38
CA ASP A 175 -20.67 -3.51 -10.95
C ASP A 175 -20.84 -4.88 -10.28
N LEU A 176 -20.98 -4.91 -8.96
CA LEU A 176 -21.21 -6.13 -8.19
C LEU A 176 -22.59 -6.76 -8.43
N GLU A 177 -23.58 -5.99 -8.85
CA GLU A 177 -24.88 -6.52 -9.31
C GLU A 177 -24.75 -7.30 -10.61
N HIS A 178 -23.82 -6.91 -11.51
CA HIS A 178 -23.57 -7.60 -12.78
C HIS A 178 -22.52 -8.71 -12.65
N PHE A 179 -21.50 -8.50 -11.83
CA PHE A 179 -20.39 -9.39 -11.60
C PHE A 179 -20.25 -9.69 -10.10
N PRO A 180 -21.10 -10.55 -9.53
CA PRO A 180 -21.07 -10.89 -8.12
C PRO A 180 -19.71 -11.49 -7.71
N ARG A 181 -19.25 -11.14 -6.49
CA ARG A 181 -18.03 -11.68 -5.90
C ARG A 181 -18.36 -12.35 -4.57
N GLU A 182 -17.78 -13.51 -4.33
CA GLU A 182 -17.92 -14.21 -3.05
C GLU A 182 -17.22 -13.45 -1.91
N ARG A 183 -16.07 -12.84 -2.21
CA ARG A 183 -15.29 -12.02 -1.26
C ARG A 183 -14.98 -10.66 -1.87
N LEU A 184 -15.16 -9.62 -1.06
CA LEU A 184 -14.80 -8.26 -1.44
C LEU A 184 -13.42 -7.90 -0.86
N PRO A 185 -12.60 -7.14 -1.58
CA PRO A 185 -11.43 -6.50 -0.98
C PRO A 185 -11.84 -5.66 0.24
N VAL A 186 -11.03 -5.69 1.29
CA VAL A 186 -11.32 -5.01 2.57
C VAL A 186 -11.65 -3.54 2.38
N TRP A 187 -10.94 -2.85 1.49
CA TRP A 187 -11.18 -1.43 1.21
C TRP A 187 -12.58 -1.15 0.65
N LEU A 188 -13.08 -2.00 -0.22
CA LEU A 188 -14.42 -1.83 -0.80
C LEU A 188 -15.51 -2.26 0.19
N ALA A 189 -15.32 -3.39 0.84
CA ALA A 189 -16.26 -3.88 1.86
C ALA A 189 -16.43 -2.87 3.00
N GLY A 190 -15.33 -2.26 3.46
CA GLY A 190 -15.35 -1.20 4.47
C GLY A 190 -16.13 0.02 4.01
N ARG A 191 -15.87 0.53 2.79
CA ARG A 191 -16.59 1.68 2.23
C ARG A 191 -18.08 1.43 2.10
N LEU A 192 -18.48 0.29 1.54
CA LEU A 192 -19.89 -0.09 1.41
C LEU A 192 -20.61 -0.14 2.75
N ARG A 193 -19.94 -0.62 3.81
CA ARG A 193 -20.52 -0.66 5.16
C ARG A 193 -20.66 0.72 5.81
N VAL A 194 -19.66 1.58 5.65
CA VAL A 194 -19.70 2.95 6.19
C VAL A 194 -20.81 3.75 5.52
N GLU A 195 -20.96 3.69 4.20
CA GLU A 195 -22.04 4.37 3.48
C GLU A 195 -23.43 3.83 3.83
N ALA A 196 -23.55 2.54 4.14
CA ALA A 196 -24.79 1.98 4.67
C ALA A 196 -25.13 2.45 6.09
N GLY A 197 -24.31 3.34 6.68
CA GLY A 197 -24.53 3.89 8.03
C GLY A 197 -24.15 2.94 9.17
N ALA A 198 -23.52 1.81 8.85
CA ALA A 198 -23.20 0.80 9.84
C ALA A 198 -22.08 1.23 10.82
N GLN A 199 -21.28 2.24 10.47
CA GLN A 199 -20.15 2.69 11.27
C GLN A 199 -19.87 4.19 11.08
N GLN A 200 -20.54 5.02 11.84
CA GLN A 200 -20.16 6.43 11.94
C GLN A 200 -19.26 6.63 13.16
N LEU A 201 -18.03 7.10 12.96
CA LEU A 201 -17.01 7.23 14.01
C LEU A 201 -17.51 7.97 15.27
N PRO A 202 -18.26 9.09 15.21
CA PRO A 202 -18.78 9.72 16.41
C PRO A 202 -19.72 8.82 17.23
N GLN A 203 -20.52 8.00 16.56
CA GLN A 203 -21.42 7.03 17.22
C GLN A 203 -20.62 5.89 17.85
N VAL A 204 -19.62 5.37 17.15
CA VAL A 204 -18.73 4.31 17.65
C VAL A 204 -17.99 4.78 18.90
N LEU A 205 -17.41 5.98 18.91
CA LEU A 205 -16.75 6.56 20.07
C LEU A 205 -17.71 6.77 21.24
N THR A 206 -18.92 7.25 20.96
CA THR A 206 -19.95 7.43 21.99
C THR A 206 -20.34 6.09 22.60
N GLN A 207 -20.58 5.09 21.78
CA GLN A 207 -20.95 3.74 22.23
C GLN A 207 -19.83 3.11 23.06
N ALA A 208 -18.57 3.19 22.61
CA ALA A 208 -17.40 2.66 23.33
C ALA A 208 -17.27 3.26 24.75
N ARG A 209 -17.56 4.58 24.91
CA ARG A 209 -17.58 5.23 26.22
C ARG A 209 -18.72 4.75 27.11
N LEU A 210 -19.91 4.52 26.53
CA LEU A 210 -21.06 4.02 27.27
C LEU A 210 -20.85 2.59 27.77
N GLU A 211 -20.22 1.76 27.00
CA GLU A 211 -19.92 0.36 27.33
C GLU A 211 -18.90 0.23 28.46
N ARG A 212 -18.04 1.25 28.67
CA ARG A 212 -17.03 1.28 29.74
C ARG A 212 -16.14 0.03 29.76
N ALA A 213 -15.88 -0.56 28.59
CA ALA A 213 -14.94 -1.66 28.48
C ALA A 213 -13.54 -1.17 28.88
N PRO A 214 -12.73 -2.00 29.56
CA PRO A 214 -11.38 -1.59 29.93
C PRO A 214 -10.48 -1.47 28.70
N ALA A 215 -9.59 -0.46 28.70
CA ALA A 215 -8.50 -0.39 27.77
C ALA A 215 -7.39 -1.40 28.15
N THR A 216 -6.63 -1.82 27.17
CA THR A 216 -5.45 -2.65 27.35
C THR A 216 -4.21 -1.78 27.34
N SER A 217 -3.35 -1.91 28.36
CA SER A 217 -2.03 -1.26 28.37
C SER A 217 -1.11 -1.94 27.37
N VAL A 218 -0.34 -1.15 26.61
CA VAL A 218 0.50 -1.63 25.53
C VAL A 218 1.93 -1.15 25.73
N ARG A 219 2.90 -2.05 25.59
CA ARG A 219 4.32 -1.70 25.59
C ARG A 219 4.73 -1.14 24.23
N PHE A 220 5.01 0.15 24.20
CA PHE A 220 5.50 0.84 23.05
C PHE A 220 6.50 1.94 23.48
N LEU A 221 7.22 2.53 22.54
CA LEU A 221 8.12 3.66 22.83
C LEU A 221 7.33 4.87 23.31
N ALA A 222 7.92 5.73 24.15
CA ALA A 222 7.29 7.01 24.49
C ALA A 222 6.91 7.79 23.23
N ALA A 223 5.76 8.46 23.27
CA ALA A 223 5.22 9.14 22.10
C ALA A 223 6.20 10.16 21.49
N GLN A 224 6.97 10.86 22.33
CA GLN A 224 8.01 11.83 21.92
C GLN A 224 9.17 11.15 21.17
N THR A 225 9.57 9.93 21.59
CA THR A 225 10.60 9.16 20.89
C THR A 225 10.10 8.68 19.52
N VAL A 226 8.87 8.20 19.44
CA VAL A 226 8.24 7.83 18.16
C VAL A 226 8.18 9.02 17.22
N TRP A 227 7.77 10.18 17.75
CA TRP A 227 7.68 11.43 17.01
C TRP A 227 9.02 11.88 16.43
N ALA A 228 10.06 11.90 17.27
CA ALA A 228 11.40 12.34 16.84
C ALA A 228 11.97 11.43 15.74
N ARG A 229 11.82 10.12 15.90
CA ARG A 229 12.22 9.12 14.89
C ARG A 229 11.45 9.26 13.59
N TRP A 230 10.13 9.46 13.71
CA TRP A 230 9.27 9.69 12.53
C TRP A 230 9.70 10.93 11.76
N ALA A 231 9.94 12.05 12.47
CA ALA A 231 10.40 13.28 11.84
C ALA A 231 11.77 13.15 11.18
N THR A 232 12.67 12.33 11.75
CA THR A 232 13.98 12.05 11.14
C THR A 232 13.85 11.29 9.82
N VAL A 233 12.99 10.25 9.76
CA VAL A 233 12.72 9.53 8.51
C VAL A 233 11.96 10.43 7.51
N ALA A 234 11.03 11.26 7.99
CA ALA A 234 10.31 12.22 7.16
C ALA A 234 11.25 13.25 6.51
N ALA A 235 12.23 13.73 7.26
CA ALA A 235 13.25 14.66 6.76
C ALA A 235 14.06 14.02 5.63
N ALA A 236 14.50 12.77 5.77
CA ALA A 236 15.20 12.04 4.71
C ALA A 236 14.34 11.84 3.46
N ALA A 237 13.08 11.42 3.64
CA ALA A 237 12.15 11.21 2.53
C ALA A 237 11.87 12.49 1.74
N VAL A 238 11.78 13.64 2.43
CA VAL A 238 11.59 14.94 1.78
C VAL A 238 12.88 15.44 1.12
N ALA A 239 14.05 15.16 1.72
CA ALA A 239 15.34 15.52 1.14
C ALA A 239 15.55 15.00 -0.27
N ILE A 240 15.10 13.77 -0.55
CA ILE A 240 15.21 13.13 -1.88
C ILE A 240 13.96 13.33 -2.76
N GLY A 241 12.96 14.10 -2.29
CA GLY A 241 11.76 14.40 -3.07
C GLY A 241 10.84 13.22 -3.33
N THR A 242 10.87 12.15 -2.50
CA THR A 242 9.93 11.02 -2.72
C THR A 242 8.49 11.47 -2.56
N GLU A 243 7.61 10.95 -3.41
CA GLU A 243 6.17 11.15 -3.31
C GLU A 243 5.58 10.39 -2.11
N TRP A 244 6.10 9.21 -1.83
CA TRP A 244 5.65 8.32 -0.74
C TRP A 244 6.54 8.46 0.50
N GLY A 245 6.05 7.96 1.62
CA GLY A 245 6.77 7.91 2.87
C GLY A 245 6.23 8.89 3.92
N PRO A 246 6.94 9.02 5.06
CA PRO A 246 6.47 9.82 6.17
C PRO A 246 6.58 11.34 5.89
N ARG A 247 5.65 12.09 6.50
CA ARG A 247 5.61 13.58 6.45
C ARG A 247 5.18 14.12 7.80
N ILE A 248 5.65 15.34 8.12
CA ILE A 248 5.22 16.11 9.28
C ILE A 248 4.37 17.30 8.81
N HIS A 249 3.18 17.42 9.37
CA HIS A 249 2.25 18.52 9.15
C HIS A 249 1.80 19.09 10.50
N GLY A 250 2.53 20.06 11.01
CA GLY A 250 2.27 20.63 12.33
C GLY A 250 2.37 19.58 13.45
N ALA A 251 1.30 19.36 14.19
CA ALA A 251 1.25 18.36 15.27
C ALA A 251 0.86 16.95 14.79
N THR A 252 0.88 16.69 13.48
CA THR A 252 0.50 15.41 12.88
C THR A 252 1.64 14.87 12.05
N ALA A 253 2.03 13.64 12.33
CA ALA A 253 2.90 12.85 11.46
C ALA A 253 2.03 11.88 10.65
N ILE A 254 2.28 11.78 9.34
CA ILE A 254 1.54 10.94 8.40
C ILE A 254 2.52 9.97 7.75
N PHE A 255 2.11 8.74 7.58
CA PHE A 255 2.82 7.74 6.79
C PHE A 255 1.83 7.00 5.89
N GLU A 256 2.17 6.93 4.61
CA GLU A 256 1.50 6.11 3.62
C GLU A 256 2.56 5.24 2.93
N GLY A 257 2.42 3.93 3.06
CA GLY A 257 3.26 2.95 2.39
C GLY A 257 2.75 2.66 0.97
N THR A 258 3.64 2.24 0.10
CA THR A 258 3.31 1.85 -1.29
C THR A 258 2.41 0.62 -1.36
N ASP A 259 2.33 -0.17 -0.28
CA ASP A 259 1.43 -1.31 -0.11
C ASP A 259 -0.01 -0.93 0.27
N GLY A 260 -0.29 0.38 0.48
CA GLY A 260 -1.59 0.88 0.95
C GLY A 260 -1.79 0.83 2.47
N SER A 261 -0.82 0.31 3.23
CA SER A 261 -0.80 0.43 4.69
C SER A 261 -0.36 1.83 5.09
N GLY A 262 -0.89 2.35 6.21
CA GLY A 262 -0.48 3.67 6.65
C GLY A 262 -1.10 4.10 7.97
N SER A 263 -0.60 5.19 8.54
CA SER A 263 -1.03 5.69 9.83
C SER A 263 -0.79 7.18 10.02
N THR A 264 -1.40 7.70 11.08
CA THR A 264 -1.15 9.05 11.60
C THR A 264 -0.79 8.99 13.08
N LEU A 265 0.20 9.78 13.46
CA LEU A 265 0.53 10.06 14.85
C LEU A 265 0.19 11.54 15.12
N HIS A 266 -0.79 11.79 15.97
CA HIS A 266 -1.18 13.13 16.41
C HIS A 266 -0.58 13.42 17.79
N LEU A 267 0.19 14.51 17.91
CA LEU A 267 0.56 15.05 19.21
C LEU A 267 -0.50 16.03 19.69
N LEU A 268 -0.90 15.89 20.95
CA LEU A 268 -1.97 16.65 21.56
C LEU A 268 -1.48 17.43 22.78
N PRO A 269 -2.21 18.48 23.18
CA PRO A 269 -1.89 19.21 24.40
C PRO A 269 -1.77 18.29 25.62
N ARG A 270 -0.94 18.73 26.60
CA ARG A 270 -0.66 18.00 27.85
C ARG A 270 0.15 16.70 27.65
N GLY A 271 0.97 16.63 26.58
CA GLY A 271 1.82 15.48 26.30
C GLY A 271 1.09 14.23 25.85
N ARG A 272 -0.17 14.33 25.43
CA ARG A 272 -0.97 13.22 24.89
C ARG A 272 -0.65 12.97 23.43
N ALA A 273 -0.97 11.75 22.95
CA ALA A 273 -0.86 11.41 21.54
C ALA A 273 -1.89 10.35 21.11
N VAL A 274 -2.17 10.28 19.82
CA VAL A 274 -2.97 9.23 19.21
C VAL A 274 -2.22 8.69 17.98
N LEU A 275 -1.97 7.39 17.97
CA LEU A 275 -1.44 6.66 16.83
C LEU A 275 -2.52 5.76 16.30
N SER A 276 -2.97 5.99 15.07
CA SER A 276 -4.02 5.18 14.45
C SER A 276 -3.77 4.99 12.97
N GLY A 277 -4.29 3.90 12.41
CA GLY A 277 -4.05 3.57 11.01
C GLY A 277 -4.65 2.24 10.59
N GLY A 278 -4.19 1.74 9.46
CA GLY A 278 -4.63 0.45 8.94
C GLY A 278 -3.57 -0.24 8.12
N LEU A 279 -3.56 -1.54 8.24
CA LEU A 279 -2.86 -2.45 7.35
C LEU A 279 -3.74 -2.70 6.12
N TRP A 280 -3.12 -2.73 4.95
CA TRP A 280 -3.83 -3.13 3.74
C TRP A 280 -4.28 -4.59 3.88
N ASN A 281 -5.54 -4.84 3.58
CA ASN A 281 -6.16 -6.17 3.74
C ASN A 281 -5.97 -6.80 5.12
N ALA A 282 -6.12 -6.00 6.20
CA ALA A 282 -6.05 -6.49 7.56
C ALA A 282 -6.97 -7.71 7.76
N SER A 283 -6.41 -8.82 8.26
CA SER A 283 -7.09 -10.12 8.37
C SER A 283 -8.34 -10.08 9.24
N GLU A 284 -8.32 -9.25 10.30
CA GLU A 284 -9.46 -9.09 11.21
C GLU A 284 -10.63 -8.35 10.55
N LEU A 285 -10.30 -7.38 9.67
CA LEU A 285 -11.31 -6.68 8.86
C LEU A 285 -11.85 -7.58 7.77
N ASP A 286 -10.98 -8.35 7.10
CA ASP A 286 -11.40 -9.31 6.09
C ASP A 286 -12.35 -10.36 6.66
N ALA A 287 -12.00 -10.96 7.80
CA ALA A 287 -12.87 -11.90 8.51
C ALA A 287 -14.21 -11.27 8.92
N ALA A 288 -14.19 -10.01 9.39
CA ALA A 288 -15.42 -9.33 9.79
C ALA A 288 -16.31 -8.96 8.60
N TYR A 289 -15.73 -8.63 7.46
CA TYR A 289 -16.48 -8.18 6.28
C TYR A 289 -16.95 -9.33 5.41
N ASN A 290 -16.17 -10.39 5.28
CA ASN A 290 -16.45 -11.49 4.38
C ASN A 290 -16.91 -12.78 5.07
N ASP A 291 -16.48 -13.04 6.33
CA ASP A 291 -16.76 -14.31 7.01
C ASP A 291 -17.75 -14.16 8.17
N GLY A 292 -18.29 -12.94 8.38
CA GLY A 292 -19.27 -12.69 9.45
C GLY A 292 -18.68 -12.66 10.87
N ALA A 293 -17.35 -12.55 11.02
CA ALA A 293 -16.73 -12.34 12.32
C ALA A 293 -17.13 -10.97 12.90
N GLN A 294 -17.02 -10.84 14.21
CA GLN A 294 -17.28 -9.56 14.86
C GLN A 294 -16.14 -8.59 14.58
N LEU A 295 -16.49 -7.33 14.24
CA LEU A 295 -15.50 -6.26 14.11
C LEU A 295 -14.79 -6.01 15.44
N PRO A 296 -13.46 -5.85 15.44
CA PRO A 296 -12.73 -5.51 16.65
C PRO A 296 -13.18 -4.18 17.24
N GLN A 297 -13.28 -4.11 18.56
CA GLN A 297 -13.62 -2.89 19.28
C GLN A 297 -12.36 -2.02 19.51
N TYR A 298 -11.83 -1.41 18.46
CA TYR A 298 -10.60 -0.62 18.52
C TYR A 298 -10.64 0.53 19.53
N PHE A 299 -11.83 1.01 19.87
CA PHE A 299 -12.04 2.12 20.80
C PHE A 299 -12.53 1.68 22.18
N ALA A 300 -12.48 0.38 22.52
CA ALA A 300 -12.81 -0.07 23.87
C ALA A 300 -11.91 0.61 24.90
N GLY A 301 -12.50 1.25 25.92
CA GLY A 301 -11.78 2.02 26.94
C GLY A 301 -11.24 3.37 26.48
N VAL A 302 -11.71 3.87 25.33
CA VAL A 302 -11.28 5.16 24.77
C VAL A 302 -11.54 6.31 25.78
N PRO A 303 -10.53 7.20 26.01
CA PRO A 303 -10.71 8.32 26.94
C PRO A 303 -11.58 9.42 26.34
N ASP A 304 -12.20 10.23 27.20
CA ASP A 304 -13.11 11.32 26.79
C ASP A 304 -12.44 12.38 25.92
N TRP A 305 -11.12 12.59 26.07
CA TRP A 305 -10.39 13.59 25.32
C TRP A 305 -10.03 13.19 23.88
N LEU A 306 -10.19 11.91 23.53
CA LEU A 306 -9.95 11.46 22.17
C LEU A 306 -11.22 11.64 21.35
N ASP A 307 -11.21 12.48 20.36
CA ASP A 307 -12.32 12.68 19.43
C ASP A 307 -11.98 12.21 18.01
N GLY A 308 -12.96 12.23 17.13
CA GLY A 308 -12.79 11.74 15.76
C GLY A 308 -11.80 12.52 14.90
N SER A 309 -11.47 13.77 15.25
CA SER A 309 -10.58 14.64 14.47
C SER A 309 -9.11 14.22 14.54
N VAL A 310 -8.75 13.44 15.58
CA VAL A 310 -7.40 12.94 15.80
C VAL A 310 -7.23 11.45 15.46
N VAL A 311 -8.23 10.88 14.81
CA VAL A 311 -8.20 9.49 14.32
C VAL A 311 -7.90 9.48 12.84
N ASN A 312 -7.11 8.51 12.40
CA ASN A 312 -6.76 8.34 11.00
C ASN A 312 -7.99 8.25 10.10
N HIS A 313 -7.91 8.84 8.92
CA HIS A 313 -9.00 8.88 7.92
C HIS A 313 -9.57 7.48 7.59
N ARG A 314 -8.78 6.42 7.73
CA ARG A 314 -9.23 5.03 7.54
C ARG A 314 -10.43 4.65 8.41
N ALA A 315 -10.66 5.35 9.53
CA ALA A 315 -11.86 5.17 10.34
C ALA A 315 -13.15 5.56 9.59
N PHE A 316 -13.06 6.49 8.64
CA PHE A 316 -14.20 6.96 7.84
C PHE A 316 -14.40 6.14 6.55
N THR A 317 -13.48 5.24 6.24
CA THR A 317 -13.55 4.36 5.07
C THR A 317 -13.68 2.89 5.44
N GLY A 318 -13.78 2.58 6.75
CA GLY A 318 -13.87 1.20 7.22
C GLY A 318 -12.56 0.41 7.12
N GLN A 319 -11.42 1.09 7.00
CA GLN A 319 -10.11 0.47 6.85
C GLN A 319 -9.22 0.66 8.10
N LEU A 320 -9.74 1.22 9.18
CA LEU A 320 -9.01 1.33 10.43
C LEU A 320 -8.80 -0.07 11.02
N SER A 321 -7.54 -0.45 11.26
CA SER A 321 -7.20 -1.74 11.87
C SER A 321 -6.46 -1.63 13.20
N PHE A 322 -6.12 -0.41 13.65
CA PHE A 322 -5.58 -0.15 14.97
C PHE A 322 -5.77 1.30 15.43
N CYS A 323 -5.87 1.48 16.75
CA CYS A 323 -5.86 2.79 17.40
C CYS A 323 -5.25 2.65 18.79
N TYR A 324 -4.17 3.40 19.05
CA TYR A 324 -3.50 3.51 20.34
C TYR A 324 -3.54 4.95 20.80
N TRP A 325 -3.64 5.16 22.11
CA TRP A 325 -3.60 6.49 22.71
C TRP A 325 -2.62 6.53 23.85
N TRP A 326 -1.85 7.61 23.91
CA TRP A 326 -0.86 7.94 24.93
C TRP A 326 -1.43 9.00 25.86
N ASP A 327 -1.46 8.76 27.16
CA ASP A 327 -2.01 9.69 28.14
C ASP A 327 -1.00 10.69 28.72
N GLY A 328 0.26 10.54 28.37
CA GLY A 328 1.41 11.28 28.87
C GLY A 328 2.41 10.39 29.62
N ALA A 329 2.01 9.13 29.95
CA ALA A 329 2.83 8.17 30.65
C ALA A 329 2.85 6.79 29.97
N ASP A 330 1.68 6.27 29.58
CA ASP A 330 1.51 4.93 29.02
C ASP A 330 0.63 4.92 27.79
N TRP A 331 0.93 3.94 26.90
CA TRP A 331 0.06 3.62 25.77
C TRP A 331 -1.04 2.67 26.17
N SER A 332 -2.23 2.92 25.63
CA SER A 332 -3.38 2.05 25.77
C SER A 332 -4.09 1.89 24.42
N CYS A 333 -4.88 0.81 24.28
CA CYS A 333 -5.71 0.57 23.11
C CYS A 333 -6.96 -0.21 23.51
N GLY A 334 -7.92 -0.32 22.59
CA GLY A 334 -8.97 -1.32 22.61
C GLY A 334 -8.48 -2.68 22.08
N GLN A 335 -9.24 -3.27 21.17
CA GLN A 335 -8.85 -4.54 20.52
C GLN A 335 -7.93 -4.30 19.31
N SER A 336 -6.92 -3.46 19.47
CA SER A 336 -5.87 -3.28 18.45
C SER A 336 -4.85 -4.41 18.53
N PRO A 337 -4.21 -4.78 17.40
CA PRO A 337 -3.16 -5.78 17.38
C PRO A 337 -1.93 -5.33 18.19
N GLU A 338 -0.98 -6.24 18.43
CA GLU A 338 0.29 -5.88 19.09
C GLU A 338 1.09 -4.91 18.21
N PRO A 339 1.79 -3.90 18.79
CA PRO A 339 2.53 -2.90 18.02
C PRO A 339 3.57 -3.46 17.05
N THR A 340 4.12 -4.62 17.33
CA THR A 340 5.10 -5.29 16.45
C THR A 340 4.50 -5.77 15.13
N THR A 341 3.19 -5.95 15.06
CA THR A 341 2.51 -6.45 13.85
C THR A 341 2.08 -5.33 12.89
N ILE A 342 2.04 -4.08 13.34
CA ILE A 342 1.67 -2.94 12.50
C ILE A 342 2.84 -2.31 11.74
N GLY A 343 3.99 -3.01 11.69
CA GLY A 343 5.21 -2.53 11.04
C GLY A 343 5.00 -1.97 9.61
N PRO A 344 4.22 -2.61 8.73
CA PRO A 344 3.95 -2.08 7.39
C PRO A 344 3.26 -0.71 7.37
N ALA A 345 2.51 -0.36 8.42
CA ALA A 345 1.79 0.91 8.53
C ALA A 345 2.56 2.00 9.28
N ILE A 346 3.81 1.78 9.66
CA ILE A 346 4.65 2.71 10.43
C ILE A 346 6.03 2.84 9.78
N PRO A 347 6.66 4.02 9.72
CA PRO A 347 7.93 4.23 9.01
C PRO A 347 9.16 3.68 9.76
N GLY A 348 9.11 2.47 10.30
CA GLY A 348 10.28 1.77 10.85
C GLY A 348 10.94 2.42 12.07
N VAL A 349 10.16 3.05 12.97
CA VAL A 349 10.66 3.84 14.12
C VAL A 349 11.04 3.02 15.36
N TRP A 350 11.08 1.69 15.27
CA TRP A 350 11.17 0.77 16.41
C TRP A 350 12.49 0.89 17.20
N THR A 351 13.60 0.97 16.49
CA THR A 351 14.93 1.09 17.12
C THR A 351 15.73 2.22 16.48
N PRO A 352 16.71 2.82 17.19
CA PRO A 352 17.61 3.80 16.57
C PRO A 352 18.33 3.23 15.34
N ALA A 353 18.80 1.97 15.43
CA ALA A 353 19.48 1.31 14.31
C ALA A 353 18.59 1.20 13.07
N THR A 354 17.32 0.80 13.23
CA THR A 354 16.36 0.72 12.12
C THR A 354 16.15 2.09 11.47
N VAL A 355 16.02 3.16 12.26
CA VAL A 355 15.86 4.52 11.72
C VAL A 355 17.08 4.93 10.91
N VAL A 356 18.29 4.69 11.46
CA VAL A 356 19.56 5.00 10.77
C VAL A 356 19.67 4.19 9.47
N ASP A 357 19.34 2.90 9.51
CA ASP A 357 19.36 2.04 8.32
C ASP A 357 18.44 2.56 7.22
N ILE A 358 17.20 2.94 7.59
CA ILE A 358 16.22 3.50 6.64
C ILE A 358 16.71 4.82 6.07
N VAL A 359 17.18 5.75 6.91
CA VAL A 359 17.67 7.05 6.46
C VAL A 359 18.86 6.88 5.51
N CYS A 360 19.83 6.02 5.86
CA CYS A 360 20.96 5.72 4.98
C CYS A 360 20.52 5.06 3.66
N ALA A 361 19.56 4.15 3.71
CA ALA A 361 19.03 3.51 2.49
C ALA A 361 18.31 4.53 1.58
N VAL A 362 17.55 5.46 2.16
CA VAL A 362 16.86 6.53 1.45
C VAL A 362 17.83 7.51 0.79
N LEU A 363 18.89 7.90 1.51
CA LEU A 363 19.90 8.85 1.03
C LEU A 363 20.96 8.24 0.09
N GLY A 364 20.99 6.91 -0.02
CA GLY A 364 21.90 6.21 -0.92
C GLY A 364 23.31 6.00 -0.34
N THR A 365 24.24 5.62 -1.23
CA THR A 365 25.60 5.18 -0.86
C THR A 365 26.51 6.28 -0.31
N SER A 366 26.19 7.54 -0.55
CA SER A 366 26.93 8.71 -0.06
C SER A 366 26.53 9.14 1.35
N ALA A 367 25.51 8.50 1.97
CA ALA A 367 25.04 8.82 3.30
C ALA A 367 26.09 8.56 4.39
N SER A 368 26.33 9.53 5.24
CA SER A 368 27.22 9.40 6.40
C SER A 368 26.47 8.81 7.60
N ARG A 369 26.61 7.50 7.81
CA ARG A 369 25.97 6.82 8.95
C ARG A 369 26.24 7.50 10.30
N PRO A 370 27.49 7.88 10.67
CA PRO A 370 27.74 8.59 11.93
C PRO A 370 26.98 9.92 12.02
N ALA A 371 26.89 10.69 10.93
CA ALA A 371 26.16 11.95 10.94
C ALA A 371 24.65 11.73 11.14
N VAL A 372 24.08 10.66 10.56
CA VAL A 372 22.68 10.27 10.78
C VAL A 372 22.43 9.83 12.24
N GLU A 373 23.37 9.09 12.85
CA GLU A 373 23.31 8.70 14.28
C GLU A 373 23.33 9.93 15.20
N ASP A 374 24.19 10.89 14.92
CA ASP A 374 24.28 12.15 15.68
C ASP A 374 22.99 12.97 15.50
N LEU A 375 22.48 13.10 14.28
CA LEU A 375 21.21 13.78 13.99
C LEU A 375 20.05 13.13 14.77
N LEU A 376 19.93 11.80 14.73
CA LEU A 376 18.87 11.08 15.43
C LEU A 376 18.93 11.30 16.95
N THR A 377 20.15 11.26 17.52
CA THR A 377 20.37 11.54 18.94
C THR A 377 19.93 12.95 19.31
N ALA A 378 20.27 13.93 18.47
CA ALA A 378 19.83 15.32 18.64
C ALA A 378 18.31 15.47 18.49
N ALA A 379 17.70 14.74 17.55
CA ALA A 379 16.24 14.75 17.34
C ALA A 379 15.51 14.18 18.56
N GLU A 380 15.95 13.05 19.12
CA GLU A 380 15.34 12.45 20.31
C GLU A 380 15.46 13.37 21.56
N SER A 381 16.44 14.28 21.58
CA SER A 381 16.61 15.28 22.64
C SER A 381 16.04 16.66 22.32
N GLY A 382 15.44 16.85 21.14
CA GLY A 382 14.88 18.14 20.70
C GLY A 382 15.96 19.22 20.55
N SER A 383 17.12 18.87 20.00
CA SER A 383 18.30 19.76 19.96
C SER A 383 19.01 19.78 18.60
N VAL A 384 18.29 19.50 17.52
CA VAL A 384 18.84 19.50 16.17
C VAL A 384 19.31 20.89 15.77
N THR A 385 20.51 20.98 15.23
CA THR A 385 21.09 22.20 14.63
C THR A 385 21.13 22.08 13.12
N SER A 386 21.22 23.22 12.41
CA SER A 386 21.38 23.26 10.96
C SER A 386 22.60 22.46 10.49
N ASP A 387 23.72 22.55 11.24
CA ASP A 387 24.96 21.87 10.91
C ASP A 387 24.80 20.33 10.97
N LEU A 388 24.03 19.81 11.94
CA LEU A 388 23.73 18.39 12.03
C LEU A 388 22.85 17.93 10.86
N ALA A 389 21.87 18.75 10.49
CA ALA A 389 21.01 18.44 9.34
C ALA A 389 21.81 18.46 8.02
N GLU A 390 22.69 19.46 7.85
CA GLU A 390 23.57 19.52 6.69
C GLU A 390 24.54 18.35 6.65
N ALA A 391 25.18 18.00 7.77
CA ALA A 391 26.09 16.86 7.84
C ALA A 391 25.40 15.49 7.51
N ALA A 392 24.13 15.35 7.89
CA ALA A 392 23.39 14.12 7.66
C ALA A 392 22.75 14.00 6.28
N PHE A 393 22.25 15.12 5.72
CA PHE A 393 21.44 15.12 4.50
C PHE A 393 22.18 15.65 3.26
N ALA A 394 23.27 16.42 3.39
CA ALA A 394 24.07 16.81 2.24
C ALA A 394 24.85 15.61 1.71
N THR A 395 24.43 15.08 0.57
CA THR A 395 25.06 13.95 -0.10
C THR A 395 25.64 14.40 -1.44
N GLU A 396 26.41 13.51 -2.12
CA GLU A 396 26.93 13.80 -3.47
C GLU A 396 25.80 13.87 -4.50
N ASP A 397 24.70 13.16 -4.26
CA ASP A 397 23.48 13.26 -5.04
C ASP A 397 22.69 14.50 -4.61
N TYR A 398 21.87 15.04 -5.51
CA TYR A 398 21.05 16.19 -5.20
C TYR A 398 20.04 15.86 -4.08
N THR A 399 20.16 16.55 -2.96
CA THR A 399 19.25 16.48 -1.83
C THR A 399 18.77 17.87 -1.42
N ASP A 400 17.49 18.00 -1.09
CA ASP A 400 16.91 19.26 -0.60
C ASP A 400 17.04 19.35 0.93
N VAL A 401 18.25 19.74 1.39
CA VAL A 401 18.55 19.94 2.83
C VAL A 401 17.62 20.96 3.49
N PRO A 402 17.30 22.12 2.87
CA PRO A 402 16.29 23.05 3.39
C PRO A 402 14.91 22.41 3.63
N ALA A 403 14.44 21.55 2.71
CA ALA A 403 13.18 20.86 2.88
C ALA A 403 13.24 19.82 4.02
N ALA A 404 14.34 19.06 4.14
CA ALA A 404 14.60 18.19 5.29
C ALA A 404 14.60 18.94 6.61
N TRP A 405 15.30 20.08 6.69
CA TRP A 405 15.31 20.97 7.85
C TRP A 405 13.91 21.43 8.24
N SER A 406 13.08 21.77 7.25
CA SER A 406 11.70 22.20 7.47
C SER A 406 10.86 21.12 8.16
N GLN A 407 11.07 19.84 7.86
CA GLN A 407 10.37 18.74 8.54
C GLN A 407 10.76 18.65 10.02
N LEU A 408 12.04 18.79 10.34
CA LEU A 408 12.53 18.79 11.72
C LEU A 408 12.06 20.02 12.50
N ALA A 409 12.02 21.19 11.84
CA ALA A 409 11.50 22.42 12.43
C ALA A 409 9.98 22.36 12.68
N LEU A 410 9.20 21.84 11.73
CA LEU A 410 7.77 21.61 11.91
C LEU A 410 7.48 20.61 13.05
N ALA A 411 8.36 19.63 13.24
CA ALA A 411 8.29 18.71 14.37
C ALA A 411 8.66 19.34 15.72
N GLY A 412 9.20 20.57 15.75
CA GLY A 412 9.67 21.24 16.96
C GLY A 412 10.94 20.64 17.56
N LEU A 413 11.79 20.02 16.75
CA LEU A 413 13.00 19.31 17.18
C LEU A 413 14.26 20.16 17.01
N THR A 414 14.17 21.36 16.41
CA THR A 414 15.29 22.26 16.13
C THR A 414 15.53 23.27 17.25
N ARG A 415 16.78 23.75 17.33
CA ARG A 415 17.20 24.86 18.21
C ARG A 415 17.53 26.09 17.44
#